data_5d0e6c89dd900d6044adbc50cd0d6245
#
_entry.id   5d0e6c89dd900d6044adbc50cd0d6245
#
_cell.length_a   1.000
_cell.length_b   1.000
_cell.length_c   1.000
_cell.angle_alpha   90.00
_cell.angle_beta   90.00
_cell.angle_gamma   90.00
#
_symmetry.space_group_name_H-M   'P 1'
#
loop_
_entity.id
_entity.type
_entity.pdbx_description
1 polymer ?
#
loop_
_entity_poly.entity_id
_entity_poly.type
_entity_poly.pdbx_seq_one_letter_code
_entity_poly.pdbx_strand_id
1 'polypeptide(L)'
;MWLLGRSRPKAAPRSPGFLTRPRKNAATSKSKQLVAEVLERVEKAERRQRRRRKADQERHESAAEALVCDLAHRALGDPDAWLTVEMSKGALSGQARRAPFLTEAFPNLVKLLCHPEVAAAELQPGYYASWFGGERTMIRASPWLAARIDDLEIHYEDIGRNQALLGDPLVLRGDKVRGVAETLPLPDTQEVCALRAQMQQINLWLAQADISYVGAEEVDLGQRYLRRIFNNGSLQEGGRLYHGFWQNMSKKDRADYLRIEGAPVVSLDFAQMSVRTAYALVRIEPPDGDLYELPGVSGDREGVKLVFNALLASTKMLSRMPQGARPHFAKHETVHSVVAGISRRHPALVPFFQKGQAHALMNLESQIIVEALLRLKDRGVVALPVHDCILVADHRMEVAKRALEEASKDVLGQQLRVEVEGSPPSGLHRSSIGNPQSSPLVGGISV
;
A
#
# COMPACT_ATOMS: atom_id res chain seq x y z
N MET A 1 52.28 -2.12 21.56
CA MET A 1 51.74 -3.48 21.45
C MET A 1 50.54 -3.53 22.40
N TRP A 2 49.34 -3.43 21.88
CA TRP A 2 48.01 -3.84 22.39
C TRP A 2 46.95 -3.25 21.47
N LEU A 3 46.62 -4.00 20.44
CA LEU A 3 45.43 -3.79 19.58
C LEU A 3 44.29 -4.51 20.28
N LEU A 4 43.44 -3.76 21.00
CA LEU A 4 42.11 -4.25 21.41
C LEU A 4 41.13 -4.02 20.28
N GLY A 5 40.71 -5.12 19.65
CA GLY A 5 39.64 -5.14 18.69
C GLY A 5 38.32 -4.66 19.32
N ARG A 6 37.90 -3.46 18.95
CA ARG A 6 36.52 -3.03 19.16
C ARG A 6 35.70 -3.66 18.04
N SER A 7 34.91 -4.69 18.39
CA SER A 7 33.84 -5.18 17.55
C SER A 7 32.91 -4.01 17.20
N ARG A 8 32.82 -3.68 15.91
CA ARG A 8 31.83 -2.71 15.40
C ARG A 8 30.44 -3.23 15.77
N PRO A 9 29.57 -2.40 16.38
CA PRO A 9 28.18 -2.79 16.54
C PRO A 9 27.60 -3.10 15.17
N LYS A 10 26.79 -4.18 15.08
CA LYS A 10 26.06 -4.53 13.85
C LYS A 10 25.31 -3.31 13.39
N ALA A 11 25.52 -2.90 12.14
CA ALA A 11 24.81 -1.78 11.52
C ALA A 11 23.30 -2.03 11.66
N ALA A 12 22.60 -1.07 12.26
CA ALA A 12 21.14 -1.09 12.33
C ALA A 12 20.56 -1.24 10.90
N PRO A 13 19.46 -1.96 10.72
CA PRO A 13 18.86 -2.14 9.41
C PRO A 13 18.55 -0.76 8.80
N ARG A 14 18.94 -0.56 7.55
CA ARG A 14 18.65 0.66 6.78
C ARG A 14 17.13 0.81 6.65
N SER A 15 16.50 1.56 7.55
CA SER A 15 15.09 1.91 7.42
C SER A 15 14.91 2.85 6.25
N PRO A 16 13.94 2.60 5.35
CA PRO A 16 13.59 3.56 4.31
C PRO A 16 13.15 4.86 4.98
N GLY A 17 13.77 5.97 4.60
CA GLY A 17 13.74 7.27 5.27
C GLY A 17 12.41 8.02 5.26
N PHE A 18 11.34 7.44 5.75
CA PHE A 18 10.09 8.13 5.97
C PHE A 18 10.03 8.72 7.37
N LEU A 19 9.99 10.05 7.43
CA LEU A 19 9.62 10.78 8.66
C LEU A 19 8.26 10.28 9.15
N THR A 20 8.26 9.64 10.30
CA THR A 20 7.03 9.25 10.95
C THR A 20 6.29 10.51 11.37
N ARG A 21 5.07 10.63 10.95
CA ARG A 21 4.14 11.66 11.43
C ARG A 21 3.23 10.96 12.41
N PRO A 22 3.36 11.18 13.73
CA PRO A 22 2.49 10.55 14.71
C PRO A 22 1.03 10.86 14.38
N ARG A 23 0.22 9.83 14.18
CA ARG A 23 -1.19 9.97 13.76
C ARG A 23 -2.12 9.08 14.56
N LYS A 24 -1.56 8.38 15.53
CA LYS A 24 -2.29 7.45 16.36
C LYS A 24 -2.82 8.14 17.61
N ASN A 25 -3.84 7.55 18.19
CA ASN A 25 -4.45 7.98 19.44
C ASN A 25 -4.91 6.76 20.23
N ALA A 26 -5.13 6.94 21.52
CA ALA A 26 -5.68 5.92 22.39
C ALA A 26 -7.17 5.73 22.14
N ALA A 27 -7.57 4.55 21.65
CA ALA A 27 -8.96 4.26 21.30
C ALA A 27 -9.75 3.72 22.49
N THR A 28 -9.12 2.92 23.35
CA THR A 28 -9.76 2.23 24.47
C THR A 28 -9.29 2.73 25.83
N SER A 29 -9.90 2.22 26.90
CA SER A 29 -9.48 2.51 28.28
C SER A 29 -8.06 2.01 28.55
N LYS A 30 -7.64 0.86 28.00
CA LYS A 30 -6.32 0.27 28.16
C LYS A 30 -5.24 1.19 27.59
N SER A 31 -5.38 1.62 26.35
CA SER A 31 -4.43 2.51 25.70
C SER A 31 -4.42 3.93 26.32
N LYS A 32 -5.57 4.43 26.78
CA LYS A 32 -5.66 5.69 27.53
C LYS A 32 -4.91 5.59 28.85
N GLN A 33 -5.00 4.45 29.54
CA GLN A 33 -4.25 4.20 30.78
C GLN A 33 -2.75 4.23 30.51
N LEU A 34 -2.26 3.54 29.47
CA LEU A 34 -0.85 3.57 29.09
C LEU A 34 -0.34 4.99 28.86
N VAL A 35 -1.11 5.78 28.08
CA VAL A 35 -0.77 7.19 27.82
C VAL A 35 -0.73 8.01 29.09
N ALA A 36 -1.70 7.83 30.00
CA ALA A 36 -1.77 8.55 31.27
C ALA A 36 -0.57 8.23 32.19
N GLU A 37 -0.18 6.96 32.28
CA GLU A 37 0.99 6.53 33.05
C GLU A 37 2.30 7.15 32.51
N VAL A 38 2.45 7.22 31.18
CA VAL A 38 3.62 7.88 30.57
C VAL A 38 3.59 9.37 30.81
N LEU A 39 2.43 10.04 30.67
CA LEU A 39 2.30 11.48 30.94
C LEU A 39 2.64 11.83 32.39
N GLU A 40 2.17 11.04 33.37
CA GLU A 40 2.50 11.24 34.78
C GLU A 40 4.02 11.17 35.04
N ARG A 41 4.69 10.21 34.39
CA ARG A 41 6.17 10.11 34.49
C ARG A 41 6.87 11.30 33.83
N VAL A 42 6.38 11.74 32.66
CA VAL A 42 6.90 12.92 31.94
C VAL A 42 6.75 14.17 32.78
N GLU A 43 5.60 14.39 33.42
CA GLU A 43 5.36 15.56 34.27
C GLU A 43 6.27 15.55 35.50
N LYS A 44 6.49 14.39 36.14
CA LYS A 44 7.42 14.23 37.27
C LYS A 44 8.87 14.52 36.84
N ALA A 45 9.32 13.98 35.72
CA ALA A 45 10.69 14.15 35.24
C ALA A 45 10.98 15.59 34.76
N GLU A 46 9.98 16.27 34.22
CA GLU A 46 10.15 17.65 33.71
C GLU A 46 10.39 18.69 34.81
N ARG A 47 9.92 18.45 36.04
CA ARG A 47 10.12 19.31 37.22
C ARG A 47 9.83 20.80 36.97
N ARG A 48 8.73 21.11 36.23
CA ARG A 48 8.41 22.50 35.86
C ARG A 48 8.05 23.35 37.06
N GLN A 49 8.61 24.52 37.10
CA GLN A 49 8.24 25.53 38.11
C GLN A 49 6.97 26.31 37.76
N ARG A 50 6.62 26.39 36.48
CA ARG A 50 5.43 27.11 36.00
C ARG A 50 4.54 26.19 35.14
N ARG A 51 3.23 26.28 35.35
CA ARG A 51 2.26 25.56 34.51
C ARG A 51 2.33 26.02 33.05
N ARG A 52 2.12 25.09 32.11
CA ARG A 52 1.92 25.43 30.69
C ARG A 52 0.62 26.24 30.54
N ARG A 53 0.56 27.08 29.52
CA ARG A 53 -0.72 27.65 29.08
C ARG A 53 -1.61 26.51 28.60
N LYS A 54 -2.94 26.66 28.71
CA LYS A 54 -3.92 25.61 28.35
C LYS A 54 -3.66 25.02 26.95
N ALA A 55 -3.52 25.85 25.93
CA ALA A 55 -3.26 25.41 24.56
C ALA A 55 -1.92 24.69 24.39
N ASP A 56 -0.90 25.03 25.18
CA ASP A 56 0.41 24.37 25.11
C ASP A 56 0.38 23.03 25.86
N GLN A 57 -0.44 22.91 26.91
CA GLN A 57 -0.68 21.66 27.61
C GLN A 57 -1.44 20.66 26.70
N GLU A 58 -2.52 21.08 26.07
CA GLU A 58 -3.28 20.27 25.12
C GLU A 58 -2.40 19.76 23.96
N ARG A 59 -1.52 20.62 23.42
CA ARG A 59 -0.56 20.21 22.37
C ARG A 59 0.46 19.19 22.89
N HIS A 60 0.94 19.39 24.13
CA HIS A 60 1.90 18.49 24.76
C HIS A 60 1.29 17.10 25.00
N GLU A 61 0.09 17.05 25.56
CA GLU A 61 -0.66 15.82 25.79
C GLU A 61 -0.96 15.10 24.46
N SER A 62 -1.44 15.81 23.44
CA SER A 62 -1.69 15.24 22.11
C SER A 62 -0.41 14.72 21.45
N ALA A 63 0.72 15.39 21.64
CA ALA A 63 2.01 14.93 21.13
C ALA A 63 2.49 13.67 21.85
N ALA A 64 2.33 13.61 23.17
CA ALA A 64 2.69 12.45 23.98
C ALA A 64 1.81 11.25 23.63
N GLU A 65 0.49 11.44 23.59
CA GLU A 65 -0.46 10.40 23.15
C GLU A 65 -0.08 9.82 21.80
N ALA A 66 0.15 10.67 20.80
CA ALA A 66 0.49 10.24 19.45
C ALA A 66 1.81 9.47 19.40
N LEU A 67 2.85 9.90 20.15
CA LEU A 67 4.13 9.20 20.21
C LEU A 67 4.04 7.86 20.94
N VAL A 68 3.37 7.83 22.10
CA VAL A 68 3.19 6.60 22.89
C VAL A 68 2.41 5.57 22.09
N CYS A 69 1.32 6.00 21.44
CA CYS A 69 0.52 5.11 20.57
C CYS A 69 1.31 4.64 19.33
N ASP A 70 2.16 5.48 18.74
CA ASP A 70 3.02 5.06 17.63
C ASP A 70 4.10 4.07 18.08
N LEU A 71 4.71 4.27 19.25
CA LEU A 71 5.68 3.34 19.85
C LEU A 71 5.03 2.00 20.19
N ALA A 72 3.85 2.03 20.83
CA ALA A 72 3.11 0.82 21.18
C ALA A 72 2.72 0.03 19.92
N HIS A 73 2.17 0.70 18.92
CA HIS A 73 1.80 0.07 17.65
C HIS A 73 3.01 -0.56 16.93
N ARG A 74 4.17 0.04 17.01
CA ARG A 74 5.39 -0.53 16.44
C ARG A 74 5.86 -1.75 17.21
N ALA A 75 5.83 -1.67 18.54
CA ALA A 75 6.25 -2.75 19.43
C ALA A 75 5.36 -4.00 19.30
N LEU A 76 4.07 -3.84 19.01
CA LEU A 76 3.16 -4.95 18.73
C LEU A 76 3.57 -5.78 17.50
N GLY A 77 4.09 -5.13 16.44
CA GLY A 77 4.55 -5.84 15.24
C GLY A 77 5.99 -6.34 15.34
N ASP A 78 6.85 -5.55 15.95
CA ASP A 78 8.28 -5.85 16.14
C ASP A 78 8.79 -5.01 17.33
N PRO A 79 9.04 -5.64 18.51
CA PRO A 79 9.54 -4.94 19.69
C PRO A 79 10.85 -4.18 19.48
N ASP A 80 11.65 -4.60 18.51
CA ASP A 80 12.92 -3.95 18.15
C ASP A 80 12.77 -2.88 17.05
N ALA A 81 11.57 -2.61 16.57
CA ALA A 81 11.31 -1.67 15.49
C ALA A 81 11.56 -0.22 15.87
N TRP A 82 12.34 0.48 15.05
CA TRP A 82 12.68 1.87 15.23
C TRP A 82 11.72 2.81 14.49
N LEU A 83 11.40 3.92 15.13
CA LEU A 83 10.53 5.00 14.66
C LEU A 83 11.38 6.24 14.40
N THR A 84 11.42 6.73 13.14
CA THR A 84 12.15 7.96 12.82
C THR A 84 11.40 9.20 13.30
N VAL A 85 12.07 10.09 14.03
CA VAL A 85 11.49 11.32 14.57
C VAL A 85 12.20 12.56 14.05
N GLU A 86 11.42 13.65 13.86
CA GLU A 86 11.98 14.95 13.48
C GLU A 86 12.46 15.70 14.72
N MET A 87 13.75 16.01 14.77
CA MET A 87 14.38 16.73 15.87
C MET A 87 14.81 18.16 15.50
N SER A 88 14.72 18.53 14.22
CA SER A 88 15.10 19.86 13.74
C SER A 88 14.00 20.87 14.03
N LYS A 89 14.31 21.89 14.84
CA LYS A 89 13.37 23.00 15.10
C LYS A 89 12.99 23.73 13.81
N GLY A 90 13.94 23.96 12.90
CA GLY A 90 13.67 24.61 11.62
C GLY A 90 12.72 23.80 10.75
N ALA A 91 12.79 22.47 10.78
CA ALA A 91 11.85 21.62 10.07
C ALA A 91 10.46 21.58 10.74
N LEU A 92 10.36 21.90 12.04
CA LEU A 92 9.11 21.95 12.80
C LEU A 92 8.46 23.32 12.81
N SER A 93 9.22 24.40 12.52
CA SER A 93 8.70 25.77 12.40
C SER A 93 8.04 25.98 11.03
N GLY A 94 6.85 26.56 11.01
CA GLY A 94 6.33 27.27 9.85
C GLY A 94 5.63 26.48 8.75
N GLN A 95 5.01 25.31 8.98
CA GLN A 95 4.22 24.66 7.95
C GLN A 95 2.78 24.33 8.36
N ALA A 96 1.83 24.99 7.73
CA ALA A 96 0.38 24.92 7.94
C ALA A 96 -0.29 23.55 7.70
N ARG A 97 0.47 22.49 7.36
CA ARG A 97 -0.06 21.15 7.01
C ARG A 97 0.43 20.01 7.92
N ARG A 98 1.08 20.32 9.03
CA ARG A 98 1.52 19.33 10.01
C ARG A 98 0.51 19.22 11.16
N ALA A 99 0.56 18.07 11.86
CA ALA A 99 -0.23 17.92 13.08
C ALA A 99 0.03 19.11 14.03
N PRO A 100 -1.01 19.71 14.63
CA PRO A 100 -0.89 20.93 15.43
C PRO A 100 0.09 20.83 16.61
N PHE A 101 0.34 19.60 17.07
CA PHE A 101 1.27 19.31 18.18
C PHE A 101 2.73 19.16 17.74
N LEU A 102 3.03 19.06 16.43
CA LEU A 102 4.40 19.03 15.92
C LEU A 102 4.99 20.44 15.90
N THR A 103 5.35 20.93 17.05
CA THR A 103 5.93 22.26 17.30
C THR A 103 7.42 22.16 17.62
N GLU A 104 8.10 23.30 17.79
CA GLU A 104 9.49 23.37 18.24
C GLU A 104 9.71 22.73 19.63
N ALA A 105 8.65 22.52 20.43
CA ALA A 105 8.72 21.79 21.71
C ALA A 105 8.76 20.27 21.54
N PHE A 106 8.41 19.73 20.39
CA PHE A 106 8.36 18.29 20.14
C PHE A 106 9.68 17.55 20.40
N PRO A 107 10.87 18.06 20.00
CA PRO A 107 12.14 17.44 20.35
C PRO A 107 12.40 17.32 21.86
N ASN A 108 11.89 18.26 22.66
CA ASN A 108 12.04 18.19 24.11
C ASN A 108 11.18 17.05 24.69
N LEU A 109 9.97 16.85 24.19
CA LEU A 109 9.13 15.72 24.58
C LEU A 109 9.79 14.38 24.22
N VAL A 110 10.36 14.25 23.01
CA VAL A 110 11.11 13.03 22.62
C VAL A 110 12.24 12.75 23.61
N LYS A 111 13.01 13.76 24.01
CA LYS A 111 14.08 13.61 25.00
C LYS A 111 13.54 13.21 26.38
N LEU A 112 12.38 13.74 26.79
CA LEU A 112 11.73 13.38 28.05
C LEU A 112 11.26 11.94 28.06
N LEU A 113 10.67 11.44 26.97
CA LEU A 113 10.28 10.03 26.84
C LEU A 113 11.47 9.08 26.99
N CYS A 114 12.67 9.52 26.58
CA CYS A 114 13.91 8.77 26.71
C CYS A 114 14.67 9.02 28.02
N HIS A 115 14.18 9.92 28.90
CA HIS A 115 14.82 10.19 30.17
C HIS A 115 14.71 8.98 31.10
N PRO A 116 15.76 8.63 31.89
CA PRO A 116 15.74 7.45 32.77
C PRO A 116 14.55 7.39 33.74
N GLU A 117 14.08 8.52 34.25
CA GLU A 117 12.90 8.58 35.13
C GLU A 117 11.57 8.29 34.40
N VAL A 118 11.50 8.54 33.11
CA VAL A 118 10.33 8.23 32.26
C VAL A 118 10.45 6.84 31.67
N ALA A 119 11.59 6.57 31.05
CA ALA A 119 11.96 5.30 30.46
C ALA A 119 10.89 4.73 29.47
N ALA A 120 10.17 5.60 28.75
CA ALA A 120 9.16 5.16 27.78
C ALA A 120 9.76 4.81 26.41
N ALA A 121 10.88 5.40 26.05
CA ALA A 121 11.53 5.17 24.77
C ALA A 121 13.06 5.07 24.92
N GLU A 122 13.68 4.37 23.96
CA GLU A 122 15.12 4.41 23.73
C GLU A 122 15.41 5.29 22.52
N LEU A 123 16.55 6.01 22.55
CA LEU A 123 16.93 6.97 21.52
C LEU A 123 18.21 6.50 20.81
N GLN A 124 18.16 6.47 19.49
CA GLN A 124 19.34 6.42 18.64
C GLN A 124 19.50 7.79 17.97
N PRO A 125 20.50 8.59 18.37
CA PRO A 125 20.74 9.90 17.77
C PRO A 125 21.05 9.78 16.27
N GLY A 126 20.45 10.65 15.48
CA GLY A 126 20.85 10.83 14.09
C GLY A 126 22.18 11.57 13.98
N TYR A 127 22.87 11.37 12.87
CA TYR A 127 24.09 12.11 12.53
C TYR A 127 24.03 12.59 11.08
N TYR A 128 24.73 13.66 10.80
CA TYR A 128 24.96 14.16 9.45
C TYR A 128 26.43 14.06 9.10
N ALA A 129 26.73 13.30 8.04
CA ALA A 129 28.06 13.23 7.49
C ALA A 129 28.05 13.83 6.07
N SER A 130 28.80 14.91 5.87
CA SER A 130 28.81 15.69 4.62
C SER A 130 29.18 14.86 3.35
N TRP A 131 29.82 13.72 3.51
CA TRP A 131 30.31 12.88 2.41
C TRP A 131 29.42 11.67 2.10
N PHE A 132 28.59 11.19 3.04
CA PHE A 132 27.82 9.94 2.93
C PHE A 132 26.33 10.10 3.21
N GLY A 133 25.81 11.31 3.34
CA GLY A 133 24.46 11.57 3.82
C GLY A 133 24.37 11.47 5.34
N GLY A 134 23.17 11.60 5.89
CA GLY A 134 22.90 11.55 7.32
C GLY A 134 21.88 10.47 7.68
N GLU A 135 22.00 9.96 8.89
CA GLU A 135 20.94 9.16 9.50
C GLU A 135 20.06 10.04 10.38
N ARG A 136 18.75 9.79 10.35
CA ARG A 136 17.81 10.55 11.18
C ARG A 136 17.76 9.97 12.58
N THR A 137 17.40 10.80 13.55
CA THR A 137 17.14 10.36 14.92
C THR A 137 15.98 9.38 14.93
N MET A 138 16.16 8.28 15.65
CA MET A 138 15.16 7.23 15.80
C MET A 138 14.87 6.97 17.27
N ILE A 139 13.65 6.53 17.57
CA ILE A 139 13.25 6.06 18.89
C ILE A 139 12.57 4.70 18.75
N ARG A 140 12.61 3.88 19.80
CA ARG A 140 11.81 2.65 19.92
C ARG A 140 11.20 2.54 21.31
N ALA A 141 10.23 1.66 21.47
CA ALA A 141 9.69 1.34 22.79
C ALA A 141 10.84 0.84 23.70
N SER A 142 10.86 1.34 24.92
CA SER A 142 11.79 0.83 25.91
C SER A 142 11.31 -0.53 26.44
N PRO A 143 12.17 -1.31 27.14
CA PRO A 143 11.73 -2.53 27.82
C PRO A 143 10.59 -2.28 28.83
N TRP A 144 10.59 -1.11 29.51
CA TRP A 144 9.51 -0.74 30.41
C TRP A 144 8.18 -0.55 29.66
N LEU A 145 8.20 0.20 28.55
CA LEU A 145 6.98 0.43 27.76
C LEU A 145 6.47 -0.87 27.15
N ALA A 146 7.37 -1.73 26.63
CA ALA A 146 7.00 -3.04 26.10
C ALA A 146 6.32 -3.91 27.18
N ALA A 147 6.90 -4.00 28.39
CA ALA A 147 6.26 -4.72 29.49
C ALA A 147 4.88 -4.16 29.86
N ARG A 148 4.71 -2.81 29.81
CA ARG A 148 3.39 -2.21 30.10
C ARG A 148 2.35 -2.48 29.00
N ILE A 149 2.78 -2.59 27.74
CA ILE A 149 1.91 -3.01 26.63
C ILE A 149 1.40 -4.42 26.89
N ASP A 150 2.29 -5.34 27.27
CA ASP A 150 1.95 -6.71 27.61
C ASP A 150 1.04 -6.81 28.84
N ASP A 151 1.40 -6.13 29.95
CA ASP A 151 0.62 -6.13 31.19
C ASP A 151 -0.81 -5.60 31.03
N LEU A 152 -1.01 -4.60 30.16
CA LEU A 152 -2.31 -4.04 29.85
C LEU A 152 -3.03 -4.79 28.76
N GLU A 153 -2.42 -5.83 28.19
CA GLU A 153 -2.93 -6.60 27.05
C GLU A 153 -3.40 -5.66 25.93
N ILE A 154 -2.51 -4.77 25.51
CA ILE A 154 -2.80 -3.82 24.43
C ILE A 154 -2.62 -4.51 23.09
N HIS A 155 -3.61 -4.39 22.23
CA HIS A 155 -3.63 -4.91 20.86
C HIS A 155 -3.77 -3.77 19.85
N TYR A 156 -3.65 -4.06 18.55
CA TYR A 156 -3.81 -3.06 17.48
C TYR A 156 -5.15 -2.34 17.51
N GLU A 157 -6.21 -3.00 17.94
CA GLU A 157 -7.57 -2.44 18.08
C GLU A 157 -7.67 -1.37 19.18
N ASP A 158 -6.78 -1.43 20.18
CA ASP A 158 -6.71 -0.43 21.25
C ASP A 158 -6.08 0.88 20.79
N ILE A 159 -5.40 0.85 19.63
CA ILE A 159 -4.68 2.00 19.07
C ILE A 159 -5.43 2.52 17.85
N GLY A 160 -6.14 3.61 18.06
CA GLY A 160 -6.91 4.29 17.03
C GLY A 160 -6.06 5.11 16.06
N ARG A 161 -6.72 5.66 15.06
CA ARG A 161 -6.14 6.63 14.13
C ARG A 161 -6.90 7.93 14.21
N ASN A 162 -6.21 9.00 14.55
CA ASN A 162 -6.80 10.32 14.56
C ASN A 162 -7.13 10.74 13.11
N GLN A 163 -8.41 10.72 12.76
CA GLN A 163 -8.91 11.02 11.42
C GLN A 163 -8.46 12.39 10.95
N ALA A 164 -8.44 13.40 11.82
CA ALA A 164 -7.97 14.74 11.50
C ALA A 164 -6.49 14.81 11.12
N LEU A 165 -5.70 13.81 11.53
CA LEU A 165 -4.26 13.72 11.27
C LEU A 165 -3.90 12.79 10.10
N LEU A 166 -4.86 12.07 9.52
CA LEU A 166 -4.59 11.20 8.38
C LEU A 166 -4.11 11.99 7.16
N GLY A 167 -4.46 13.27 7.10
CA GLY A 167 -4.06 14.20 6.05
C GLY A 167 -4.85 14.03 4.76
N ASP A 168 -4.45 14.74 3.71
CA ASP A 168 -5.14 14.70 2.42
C ASP A 168 -5.10 13.30 1.81
N PRO A 169 -6.24 12.72 1.40
CA PRO A 169 -6.27 11.43 0.71
C PRO A 169 -5.64 11.48 -0.69
N LEU A 170 -5.38 12.68 -1.23
CA LEU A 170 -4.69 12.85 -2.50
C LEU A 170 -3.23 13.22 -2.27
N VAL A 171 -2.35 12.66 -3.09
CA VAL A 171 -0.92 12.97 -3.09
C VAL A 171 -0.47 13.23 -4.52
N LEU A 172 0.07 14.42 -4.78
CA LEU A 172 0.70 14.75 -6.05
C LEU A 172 2.21 14.67 -5.90
N ARG A 173 2.86 13.82 -6.67
CA ARG A 173 4.31 13.65 -6.72
C ARG A 173 4.87 14.31 -7.97
N GLY A 174 5.94 15.06 -7.82
CA GLY A 174 6.73 15.58 -8.94
C GLY A 174 7.54 14.47 -9.63
N ASP A 175 8.36 14.87 -10.57
CA ASP A 175 9.29 13.99 -11.26
C ASP A 175 10.28 13.32 -10.30
N LYS A 176 10.66 12.09 -10.62
CA LYS A 176 11.69 11.38 -9.85
C LYS A 176 13.08 11.92 -10.21
N VAL A 177 13.70 12.61 -9.26
CA VAL A 177 15.11 13.02 -9.36
C VAL A 177 15.94 12.08 -8.48
N ARG A 178 16.89 11.36 -9.09
CA ARG A 178 17.72 10.35 -8.41
C ARG A 178 16.91 9.31 -7.60
N GLY A 179 15.74 8.90 -8.13
CA GLY A 179 14.88 7.92 -7.51
C GLY A 179 13.90 8.46 -6.45
N VAL A 180 13.99 9.73 -6.10
CA VAL A 180 13.12 10.41 -5.11
C VAL A 180 12.18 11.38 -5.82
N ALA A 181 10.88 11.30 -5.53
CA ALA A 181 9.89 12.25 -5.99
C ALA A 181 9.45 13.17 -4.83
N GLU A 182 9.46 14.47 -5.05
CA GLU A 182 8.94 15.45 -4.11
C GLU A 182 7.41 15.41 -4.09
N THR A 183 6.81 15.69 -2.93
CA THR A 183 5.36 15.89 -2.83
C THR A 183 5.05 17.35 -3.13
N LEU A 184 4.29 17.58 -4.19
CA LEU A 184 3.87 18.90 -4.64
C LEU A 184 2.56 19.33 -3.96
N PRO A 185 2.30 20.63 -3.83
CA PRO A 185 1.01 21.14 -3.42
C PRO A 185 -0.06 20.78 -4.48
N LEU A 186 -1.24 20.37 -4.00
CA LEU A 186 -2.39 20.17 -4.88
C LEU A 186 -2.97 21.52 -5.30
N PRO A 187 -3.33 21.71 -6.57
CA PRO A 187 -4.02 22.94 -7.01
C PRO A 187 -5.41 23.02 -6.37
N ASP A 188 -5.89 24.23 -6.17
CA ASP A 188 -7.24 24.48 -5.65
C ASP A 188 -8.21 24.56 -6.83
N THR A 189 -8.65 23.40 -7.32
CA THR A 189 -9.55 23.25 -8.47
C THR A 189 -10.76 22.40 -8.14
N GLN A 190 -11.84 22.57 -8.90
CA GLN A 190 -13.04 21.76 -8.78
C GLN A 190 -12.73 20.25 -8.99
N GLU A 191 -11.79 19.91 -9.89
CA GLU A 191 -11.33 18.55 -10.11
C GLU A 191 -10.71 17.95 -8.84
N VAL A 192 -9.81 18.67 -8.17
CA VAL A 192 -9.19 18.21 -6.92
C VAL A 192 -10.23 18.04 -5.82
N CYS A 193 -11.20 18.95 -5.73
CA CYS A 193 -12.31 18.84 -4.78
C CYS A 193 -13.15 17.58 -5.03
N ALA A 194 -13.47 17.27 -6.29
CA ALA A 194 -14.21 16.09 -6.68
C ALA A 194 -13.42 14.78 -6.37
N LEU A 195 -12.14 14.74 -6.74
CA LEU A 195 -11.26 13.59 -6.43
C LEU A 195 -11.12 13.36 -4.92
N ARG A 196 -11.04 14.45 -4.14
CA ARG A 196 -10.98 14.35 -2.67
C ARG A 196 -12.27 13.82 -2.08
N ALA A 197 -13.43 14.27 -2.58
CA ALA A 197 -14.73 13.79 -2.16
C ALA A 197 -14.91 12.30 -2.45
N GLN A 198 -14.51 11.82 -3.62
CA GLN A 198 -14.51 10.37 -3.96
C GLN A 198 -13.70 9.57 -2.95
N MET A 199 -12.47 10.01 -2.67
CA MET A 199 -11.59 9.30 -1.73
C MET A 199 -12.11 9.34 -0.29
N GLN A 200 -12.73 10.42 0.13
CA GLN A 200 -13.36 10.52 1.46
C GLN A 200 -14.52 9.53 1.59
N GLN A 201 -15.37 9.41 0.58
CA GLN A 201 -16.47 8.43 0.57
C GLN A 201 -15.94 7.00 0.68
N ILE A 202 -14.93 6.64 -0.12
CA ILE A 202 -14.30 5.30 -0.09
C ILE A 202 -13.68 5.04 1.28
N ASN A 203 -12.93 5.99 1.83
CA ASN A 203 -12.27 5.83 3.12
C ASN A 203 -13.25 5.71 4.30
N LEU A 204 -14.34 6.49 4.30
CA LEU A 204 -15.39 6.37 5.31
C LEU A 204 -16.09 5.01 5.24
N TRP A 205 -16.39 4.55 4.05
CA TRP A 205 -16.99 3.25 3.84
C TRP A 205 -16.08 2.09 4.29
N LEU A 206 -14.80 2.10 3.89
CA LEU A 206 -13.84 1.07 4.31
C LEU A 206 -13.54 1.09 5.81
N ALA A 207 -13.63 2.25 6.46
CA ALA A 207 -13.46 2.33 7.91
C ALA A 207 -14.54 1.56 8.69
N GLN A 208 -15.74 1.43 8.11
CA GLN A 208 -16.91 0.75 8.72
C GLN A 208 -17.07 -0.69 8.22
N ALA A 209 -16.29 -1.11 7.22
CA ALA A 209 -16.43 -2.42 6.60
C ALA A 209 -16.09 -3.55 7.59
N ASP A 210 -16.84 -4.65 7.54
CA ASP A 210 -16.53 -5.88 8.26
C ASP A 210 -15.40 -6.61 7.54
N ILE A 211 -14.18 -6.44 8.04
CA ILE A 211 -12.96 -7.05 7.52
C ILE A 211 -12.21 -7.66 8.69
N SER A 212 -11.90 -8.96 8.60
CA SER A 212 -11.15 -9.68 9.63
C SER A 212 -10.01 -10.49 9.02
N TYR A 213 -9.09 -10.91 9.86
CA TYR A 213 -7.95 -11.74 9.53
C TYR A 213 -7.92 -12.95 10.47
N VAL A 214 -7.87 -14.15 9.92
CA VAL A 214 -7.94 -15.40 10.68
C VAL A 214 -6.60 -16.16 10.75
N GLY A 215 -5.50 -15.54 10.32
CA GLY A 215 -4.15 -16.10 10.46
C GLY A 215 -3.62 -15.98 11.88
N ALA A 216 -2.49 -16.62 12.13
CA ALA A 216 -1.82 -16.60 13.43
C ALA A 216 -1.05 -15.30 13.71
N GLU A 217 -0.71 -14.54 12.67
CA GLU A 217 0.03 -13.29 12.80
C GLU A 217 -0.90 -12.15 13.18
N GLU A 218 -0.41 -11.23 14.00
CA GLU A 218 -1.17 -10.02 14.34
C GLU A 218 -1.08 -8.99 13.21
N VAL A 219 -2.23 -8.54 12.70
CA VAL A 219 -2.35 -7.61 11.58
C VAL A 219 -3.11 -6.34 11.99
N ASP A 220 -2.54 -5.17 11.68
CA ASP A 220 -3.21 -3.87 11.91
C ASP A 220 -4.41 -3.68 10.95
N LEU A 221 -5.54 -4.26 11.31
CA LEU A 221 -6.80 -4.14 10.56
C LEU A 221 -7.32 -2.68 10.49
N GLY A 222 -6.83 -1.78 11.33
CA GLY A 222 -7.18 -0.36 11.31
C GLY A 222 -6.51 0.42 10.19
N GLN A 223 -5.51 -0.12 9.51
CA GLN A 223 -4.84 0.56 8.39
C GLN A 223 -5.67 0.43 7.10
N ARG A 224 -6.79 1.15 7.03
CA ARG A 224 -7.76 1.12 5.92
C ARG A 224 -7.82 2.43 5.14
N TYR A 225 -7.08 3.46 5.54
CA TYR A 225 -7.11 4.78 4.91
C TYR A 225 -6.28 4.79 3.64
N LEU A 226 -6.97 4.77 2.50
CA LEU A 226 -6.36 4.79 1.19
C LEU A 226 -5.97 6.21 0.77
N ARG A 227 -4.85 6.30 0.06
CA ARG A 227 -4.40 7.52 -0.61
C ARG A 227 -4.30 7.28 -2.10
N ARG A 228 -4.81 8.24 -2.86
CA ARG A 228 -4.67 8.27 -4.32
C ARG A 228 -3.42 9.04 -4.68
N ILE A 229 -2.44 8.40 -5.31
CA ILE A 229 -1.11 8.96 -5.57
C ILE A 229 -0.94 9.22 -7.05
N PHE A 230 -0.84 10.49 -7.42
CA PHE A 230 -0.55 10.96 -8.77
C PHE A 230 0.95 11.21 -8.93
N ASN A 231 1.45 11.13 -10.15
CA ASN A 231 2.88 11.21 -10.47
C ASN A 231 3.19 12.33 -11.46
N ASN A 232 4.48 12.68 -11.61
CA ASN A 232 5.03 13.60 -12.60
C ASN A 232 4.33 14.99 -12.61
N GLY A 233 3.87 15.45 -11.43
CA GLY A 233 3.18 16.73 -11.30
C GLY A 233 1.81 16.80 -11.98
N SER A 234 1.24 15.68 -12.42
CA SER A 234 0.01 15.62 -13.21
C SER A 234 -1.07 14.79 -12.52
N LEU A 235 -2.31 15.30 -12.49
CA LEU A 235 -3.49 14.54 -12.03
C LEU A 235 -3.96 13.51 -13.06
N GLN A 236 -3.43 13.55 -14.27
CA GLN A 236 -3.69 12.61 -15.36
C GLN A 236 -2.66 11.48 -15.41
N GLU A 237 -1.73 11.40 -14.46
CA GLU A 237 -0.70 10.37 -14.40
C GLU A 237 -0.65 9.67 -13.04
N GLY A 238 -0.61 8.34 -13.05
CA GLY A 238 -0.65 7.55 -11.84
C GLY A 238 -2.06 7.38 -11.26
N GLY A 239 -2.30 7.83 -10.03
CA GLY A 239 -3.63 7.82 -9.41
C GLY A 239 -4.04 6.50 -8.76
N ARG A 240 -3.16 5.50 -8.66
CA ARG A 240 -3.42 4.25 -7.94
C ARG A 240 -3.62 4.50 -6.45
N LEU A 241 -4.38 3.60 -5.82
CA LEU A 241 -4.71 3.62 -4.40
C LEU A 241 -3.67 2.83 -3.58
N TYR A 242 -3.23 3.41 -2.47
CA TYR A 242 -2.19 2.84 -1.61
C TYR A 242 -2.55 2.97 -0.13
N HIS A 243 -1.84 2.24 0.72
CA HIS A 243 -1.87 2.28 2.19
C HIS A 243 -2.96 1.44 2.87
N GLY A 244 -3.71 0.60 2.16
CA GLY A 244 -4.51 -0.44 2.80
C GLY A 244 -3.62 -1.56 3.36
N PHE A 245 -3.90 -2.08 4.57
CA PHE A 245 -3.07 -3.14 5.18
C PHE A 245 -2.99 -4.39 4.29
N TRP A 246 -4.07 -4.74 3.62
CA TRP A 246 -4.17 -5.88 2.71
C TRP A 246 -3.24 -5.80 1.49
N GLN A 247 -2.80 -4.60 1.11
CA GLN A 247 -1.87 -4.40 -0.01
C GLN A 247 -0.43 -4.84 0.31
N ASN A 248 -0.08 -4.90 1.61
CA ASN A 248 1.24 -5.36 2.07
C ASN A 248 1.29 -6.88 2.32
N MET A 249 0.14 -7.55 2.31
CA MET A 249 0.05 -8.99 2.47
C MET A 249 0.44 -9.71 1.17
N SER A 250 0.99 -10.92 1.28
CA SER A 250 1.19 -11.78 0.11
C SER A 250 -0.16 -12.15 -0.52
N LYS A 251 -0.14 -12.53 -1.80
CA LYS A 251 -1.35 -13.01 -2.48
C LYS A 251 -1.95 -14.23 -1.78
N LYS A 252 -1.07 -15.13 -1.32
CA LYS A 252 -1.45 -16.34 -0.59
C LYS A 252 -2.11 -16.00 0.74
N ASP A 253 -1.52 -15.11 1.54
CA ASP A 253 -2.07 -14.74 2.85
C ASP A 253 -3.42 -14.04 2.73
N ARG A 254 -3.62 -13.22 1.69
CA ARG A 254 -4.94 -12.64 1.40
C ARG A 254 -5.99 -13.72 1.13
N ALA A 255 -5.68 -14.69 0.30
CA ALA A 255 -6.61 -15.77 -0.04
C ALA A 255 -6.91 -16.68 1.17
N ASP A 256 -5.87 -17.04 1.93
CA ASP A 256 -5.99 -17.99 3.03
C ASP A 256 -6.63 -17.37 4.28
N TYR A 257 -6.29 -16.14 4.62
CA TYR A 257 -6.59 -15.57 5.94
C TYR A 257 -7.47 -14.33 5.96
N LEU A 258 -7.56 -13.56 4.87
CA LEU A 258 -8.42 -12.38 4.84
C LEU A 258 -9.89 -12.77 4.71
N ARG A 259 -10.76 -12.11 5.46
CA ARG A 259 -12.21 -12.32 5.40
C ARG A 259 -12.92 -10.99 5.25
N ILE A 260 -13.96 -10.98 4.44
CA ILE A 260 -14.89 -9.86 4.27
C ILE A 260 -16.28 -10.40 4.57
N GLU A 261 -17.01 -9.78 5.49
CA GLU A 261 -18.33 -10.24 5.96
C GLU A 261 -18.28 -11.71 6.45
N GLY A 262 -17.16 -12.11 7.09
CA GLY A 262 -16.88 -13.47 7.54
C GLY A 262 -16.54 -14.48 6.44
N ALA A 263 -16.67 -14.13 5.15
CA ALA A 263 -16.43 -15.02 4.01
C ALA A 263 -14.99 -14.92 3.46
N PRO A 264 -14.46 -15.98 2.84
CA PRO A 264 -13.20 -15.94 2.10
C PRO A 264 -13.23 -14.91 0.98
N VAL A 265 -12.06 -14.37 0.63
CA VAL A 265 -11.97 -13.41 -0.46
C VAL A 265 -11.55 -14.04 -1.77
N VAL A 266 -12.06 -13.48 -2.87
CA VAL A 266 -11.62 -13.75 -4.24
C VAL A 266 -11.04 -12.49 -4.84
N SER A 267 -10.06 -12.65 -5.74
CA SER A 267 -9.44 -11.55 -6.48
C SER A 267 -10.04 -11.48 -7.88
N LEU A 268 -10.51 -10.29 -8.25
CA LEU A 268 -11.02 -9.98 -9.57
C LEU A 268 -10.05 -9.05 -10.28
N ASP A 269 -9.53 -9.47 -11.41
CA ASP A 269 -8.55 -8.74 -12.21
C ASP A 269 -9.05 -8.58 -13.66
N PHE A 270 -8.56 -7.55 -14.34
CA PHE A 270 -8.86 -7.39 -15.77
C PHE A 270 -7.91 -8.21 -16.63
N ALA A 271 -8.47 -8.95 -17.56
CA ALA A 271 -7.68 -9.67 -18.55
C ALA A 271 -6.86 -8.70 -19.41
N GLN A 272 -5.52 -8.79 -19.33
CA GLN A 272 -4.62 -8.04 -20.20
C GLN A 272 -4.82 -6.50 -20.16
N MET A 273 -5.06 -5.96 -18.97
CA MET A 273 -5.48 -4.57 -18.71
C MET A 273 -4.70 -3.54 -19.53
N SER A 274 -3.36 -3.51 -19.41
CA SER A 274 -2.53 -2.48 -20.04
C SER A 274 -2.67 -2.43 -21.57
N VAL A 275 -2.73 -3.60 -22.23
CA VAL A 275 -2.89 -3.67 -23.70
C VAL A 275 -4.29 -3.22 -24.11
N ARG A 276 -5.32 -3.74 -23.43
CA ARG A 276 -6.71 -3.40 -23.72
C ARG A 276 -7.02 -1.94 -23.47
N THR A 277 -6.49 -1.35 -22.40
CA THR A 277 -6.60 0.09 -22.13
C THR A 277 -5.91 0.91 -23.24
N ALA A 278 -4.74 0.46 -23.73
CA ALA A 278 -4.09 1.12 -24.86
C ALA A 278 -4.94 1.06 -26.15
N TYR A 279 -5.60 -0.08 -26.44
CA TYR A 279 -6.53 -0.20 -27.54
C TYR A 279 -7.78 0.68 -27.40
N ALA A 280 -8.32 0.78 -26.19
CA ALA A 280 -9.45 1.68 -25.91
C ALA A 280 -9.10 3.15 -26.20
N LEU A 281 -7.88 3.60 -25.87
CA LEU A 281 -7.41 4.95 -26.17
C LEU A 281 -7.37 5.25 -27.67
N VAL A 282 -6.98 4.28 -28.49
CA VAL A 282 -6.97 4.44 -29.96
C VAL A 282 -8.34 4.19 -30.59
N ARG A 283 -9.35 3.78 -29.80
CA ARG A 283 -10.71 3.45 -30.22
C ARG A 283 -10.73 2.37 -31.30
N ILE A 284 -9.88 1.38 -31.18
CA ILE A 284 -9.76 0.22 -32.07
C ILE A 284 -9.96 -1.04 -31.24
N GLU A 285 -10.71 -2.01 -31.73
CA GLU A 285 -10.86 -3.31 -31.10
C GLU A 285 -9.54 -4.07 -31.14
N PRO A 286 -9.10 -4.67 -29.99
CA PRO A 286 -7.93 -5.51 -29.98
C PRO A 286 -8.12 -6.75 -30.84
N PRO A 287 -7.06 -7.31 -31.41
CA PRO A 287 -7.16 -8.59 -32.14
C PRO A 287 -7.59 -9.73 -31.20
N ASP A 288 -8.21 -10.75 -31.76
CA ASP A 288 -8.65 -11.94 -31.02
C ASP A 288 -7.49 -12.71 -30.38
N GLY A 289 -7.81 -13.45 -29.32
CA GLY A 289 -6.89 -14.33 -28.61
C GLY A 289 -6.06 -13.65 -27.51
N ASP A 290 -4.95 -14.28 -27.14
CA ASP A 290 -4.02 -13.70 -26.18
C ASP A 290 -3.19 -12.60 -26.85
N LEU A 291 -3.31 -11.38 -26.31
CA LEU A 291 -2.61 -10.21 -26.86
C LEU A 291 -1.11 -10.24 -26.62
N TYR A 292 -0.62 -11.11 -25.75
CA TYR A 292 0.81 -11.33 -25.51
C TYR A 292 1.38 -12.51 -26.29
N GLU A 293 0.55 -13.23 -27.08
CA GLU A 293 1.02 -14.28 -27.98
C GLU A 293 1.59 -13.65 -29.25
N LEU A 294 2.85 -13.95 -29.57
CA LEU A 294 3.56 -13.41 -30.72
C LEU A 294 3.99 -14.54 -31.67
N PRO A 295 3.26 -14.81 -32.75
CA PRO A 295 3.69 -15.78 -33.76
C PRO A 295 5.09 -15.43 -34.32
N GLY A 296 6.00 -16.42 -34.31
CA GLY A 296 7.35 -16.28 -34.83
C GLY A 296 8.35 -15.61 -33.88
N VAL A 297 8.00 -15.45 -32.59
CA VAL A 297 8.92 -15.06 -31.53
C VAL A 297 9.04 -16.20 -30.51
N SER A 298 10.25 -16.68 -30.28
CA SER A 298 10.51 -17.79 -29.32
C SER A 298 10.61 -17.25 -27.88
N GLY A 299 9.46 -17.02 -27.26
CA GLY A 299 9.34 -16.52 -25.91
C GLY A 299 8.02 -16.90 -25.27
N ASP A 300 7.95 -16.80 -23.94
CA ASP A 300 6.69 -17.02 -23.24
C ASP A 300 5.90 -15.71 -23.04
N ARG A 301 4.65 -15.86 -22.60
CA ARG A 301 3.69 -14.78 -22.38
C ARG A 301 4.21 -13.72 -21.40
N GLU A 302 4.89 -14.14 -20.33
CA GLU A 302 5.38 -13.21 -19.30
C GLU A 302 6.52 -12.34 -19.84
N GLY A 303 7.43 -12.91 -20.61
CA GLY A 303 8.47 -12.16 -21.29
C GLY A 303 7.93 -11.10 -22.25
N VAL A 304 6.95 -11.45 -23.05
CA VAL A 304 6.28 -10.52 -23.99
C VAL A 304 5.60 -9.38 -23.20
N LYS A 305 4.88 -9.68 -22.13
CA LYS A 305 4.26 -8.70 -21.24
C LYS A 305 5.27 -7.71 -20.67
N LEU A 306 6.44 -8.20 -20.23
CA LEU A 306 7.52 -7.33 -19.72
C LEU A 306 8.03 -6.37 -20.81
N VAL A 307 8.28 -6.87 -22.02
CA VAL A 307 8.75 -6.02 -23.13
C VAL A 307 7.67 -5.04 -23.58
N PHE A 308 6.40 -5.47 -23.65
CA PHE A 308 5.28 -4.62 -24.01
C PHE A 308 5.11 -3.45 -23.03
N ASN A 309 5.12 -3.74 -21.73
CA ASN A 309 5.03 -2.71 -20.69
C ASN A 309 6.22 -1.74 -20.74
N ALA A 310 7.42 -2.24 -21.04
CA ALA A 310 8.59 -1.39 -21.22
C ALA A 310 8.47 -0.47 -22.45
N LEU A 311 7.86 -0.93 -23.55
CA LEU A 311 7.57 -0.10 -24.72
C LEU A 311 6.61 1.05 -24.41
N LEU A 312 5.57 0.78 -23.59
CA LEU A 312 4.63 1.80 -23.15
C LEU A 312 5.27 2.81 -22.19
N ALA A 313 6.21 2.34 -21.35
CA ALA A 313 6.85 3.18 -20.33
C ALA A 313 8.02 4.00 -20.86
N SER A 314 8.71 3.51 -21.88
CA SER A 314 9.92 4.16 -22.42
C SER A 314 9.57 5.40 -23.24
N THR A 315 10.46 6.40 -23.22
CA THR A 315 10.47 7.55 -24.15
C THR A 315 11.51 7.40 -25.25
N LYS A 316 12.27 6.29 -25.23
CA LYS A 316 13.35 5.99 -26.17
C LYS A 316 13.23 4.56 -26.69
N MET A 317 13.84 4.28 -27.84
CA MET A 317 13.94 2.93 -28.37
C MET A 317 14.62 2.00 -27.35
N LEU A 318 14.07 0.81 -27.15
CA LEU A 318 14.65 -0.20 -26.29
C LEU A 318 15.90 -0.78 -26.98
N SER A 319 17.07 -0.58 -26.40
CA SER A 319 18.36 -1.09 -26.91
C SER A 319 18.75 -2.45 -26.30
N ARG A 320 18.09 -2.85 -25.22
CA ARG A 320 18.33 -4.12 -24.51
C ARG A 320 17.03 -4.66 -23.91
N MET A 321 17.01 -5.95 -23.63
CA MET A 321 15.88 -6.56 -22.91
C MET A 321 15.62 -5.84 -21.59
N PRO A 322 14.37 -5.56 -21.24
CA PRO A 322 14.00 -5.05 -19.92
C PRO A 322 14.46 -5.98 -18.79
N GLN A 323 14.63 -5.44 -17.60
CA GLN A 323 14.97 -6.24 -16.44
C GLN A 323 13.97 -7.39 -16.25
N GLY A 324 14.49 -8.60 -16.03
CA GLY A 324 13.68 -9.81 -15.86
C GLY A 324 13.18 -10.44 -17.15
N ALA A 325 13.18 -9.77 -18.29
CA ALA A 325 12.63 -10.31 -19.54
C ALA A 325 13.54 -11.37 -20.21
N ARG A 326 14.85 -11.26 -20.08
CA ARG A 326 15.81 -12.12 -20.82
C ARG A 326 15.59 -13.63 -20.62
N PRO A 327 15.33 -14.17 -19.43
CA PRO A 327 15.10 -15.60 -19.19
C PRO A 327 13.91 -16.19 -19.94
N HIS A 328 12.94 -15.36 -20.31
CA HIS A 328 11.70 -15.76 -20.97
C HIS A 328 11.82 -15.94 -22.49
N PHE A 329 13.00 -15.68 -23.06
CA PHE A 329 13.22 -15.75 -24.51
C PHE A 329 14.36 -16.69 -24.84
N ALA A 330 14.26 -17.35 -26.01
CA ALA A 330 15.35 -18.13 -26.56
C ALA A 330 16.62 -17.27 -26.79
N LYS A 331 17.80 -17.90 -26.78
CA LYS A 331 19.09 -17.18 -26.86
C LYS A 331 19.24 -16.31 -28.13
N HIS A 332 18.64 -16.71 -29.23
CA HIS A 332 18.70 -16.00 -30.50
C HIS A 332 17.78 -14.77 -30.56
N GLU A 333 16.77 -14.70 -29.69
CA GLU A 333 15.87 -13.56 -29.66
C GLU A 333 16.58 -12.30 -29.11
N THR A 334 16.42 -11.21 -29.82
CA THR A 334 16.90 -9.88 -29.44
C THR A 334 15.75 -9.00 -29.03
N VAL A 335 16.00 -7.90 -28.32
CA VAL A 335 14.94 -6.92 -28.02
C VAL A 335 14.29 -6.41 -29.31
N HIS A 336 15.07 -6.24 -30.39
CA HIS A 336 14.55 -5.76 -31.67
C HIS A 336 13.64 -6.77 -32.35
N SER A 337 13.94 -8.08 -32.31
CA SER A 337 13.08 -9.13 -32.86
C SER A 337 11.75 -9.20 -32.11
N VAL A 338 11.78 -9.11 -30.78
CA VAL A 338 10.56 -9.11 -29.96
C VAL A 338 9.72 -7.85 -30.19
N VAL A 339 10.36 -6.66 -30.22
CA VAL A 339 9.68 -5.39 -30.52
C VAL A 339 9.04 -5.41 -31.92
N ALA A 340 9.74 -5.96 -32.92
CA ALA A 340 9.18 -6.15 -34.26
C ALA A 340 7.98 -7.12 -34.26
N GLY A 341 8.04 -8.20 -33.47
CA GLY A 341 6.92 -9.12 -33.23
C GLY A 341 5.71 -8.42 -32.62
N ILE A 342 5.92 -7.65 -31.55
CA ILE A 342 4.88 -6.84 -30.91
C ILE A 342 4.29 -5.85 -31.90
N SER A 343 5.11 -5.14 -32.66
CA SER A 343 4.63 -4.13 -33.64
C SER A 343 3.82 -4.77 -34.78
N ARG A 344 4.16 -5.96 -35.24
CA ARG A 344 3.37 -6.71 -36.23
C ARG A 344 2.03 -7.16 -35.65
N ARG A 345 2.01 -7.64 -34.41
CA ARG A 345 0.77 -8.09 -33.74
C ARG A 345 -0.15 -6.92 -33.40
N HIS A 346 0.42 -5.75 -33.06
CA HIS A 346 -0.30 -4.57 -32.59
C HIS A 346 0.01 -3.31 -33.42
N PRO A 347 -0.25 -3.30 -34.73
CA PRO A 347 0.10 -2.16 -35.60
C PRO A 347 -0.60 -0.86 -35.17
N ALA A 348 -1.80 -0.93 -34.61
CA ALA A 348 -2.55 0.21 -34.13
C ALA A 348 -1.88 0.89 -32.90
N LEU A 349 -1.06 0.17 -32.13
CA LEU A 349 -0.39 0.69 -30.93
C LEU A 349 1.01 1.21 -31.20
N VAL A 350 1.59 0.99 -32.38
CA VAL A 350 2.95 1.46 -32.72
C VAL A 350 3.14 2.96 -32.48
N PRO A 351 2.17 3.86 -32.79
CA PRO A 351 2.28 5.29 -32.49
C PRO A 351 2.36 5.62 -30.98
N PHE A 352 1.91 4.71 -30.12
CA PHE A 352 1.93 4.86 -28.66
C PHE A 352 3.25 4.37 -28.01
N PHE A 353 3.99 3.53 -28.70
CA PHE A 353 5.24 3.01 -28.18
C PHE A 353 6.27 4.13 -28.06
N GLN A 354 7.08 4.04 -27.00
CA GLN A 354 8.17 5.00 -26.74
C GLN A 354 7.71 6.45 -26.53
N LYS A 355 6.50 6.63 -26.01
CA LYS A 355 5.90 7.93 -25.67
C LYS A 355 5.71 8.15 -24.18
N GLY A 356 6.18 7.21 -23.33
CA GLY A 356 6.07 7.34 -21.87
C GLY A 356 4.62 7.21 -21.35
N GLN A 357 3.77 6.44 -22.03
CA GLN A 357 2.33 6.38 -21.75
C GLN A 357 1.94 5.58 -20.48
N ALA A 358 2.88 4.89 -19.84
CA ALA A 358 2.56 3.98 -18.74
C ALA A 358 1.83 4.68 -17.58
N HIS A 359 2.19 5.91 -17.22
CA HIS A 359 1.52 6.64 -16.14
C HIS A 359 0.13 7.15 -16.52
N ALA A 360 -0.09 7.50 -17.78
CA ALA A 360 -1.42 7.87 -18.30
C ALA A 360 -2.35 6.64 -18.34
N LEU A 361 -1.86 5.48 -18.79
CA LEU A 361 -2.60 4.22 -18.73
C LEU A 361 -2.93 3.82 -17.29
N MET A 362 -1.96 3.91 -16.39
CA MET A 362 -2.17 3.68 -14.95
C MET A 362 -3.24 4.61 -14.36
N ASN A 363 -3.37 5.83 -14.87
CA ASN A 363 -4.41 6.77 -14.43
C ASN A 363 -5.80 6.27 -14.83
N LEU A 364 -5.97 5.81 -16.07
CA LEU A 364 -7.22 5.23 -16.55
C LEU A 364 -7.60 3.95 -15.78
N GLU A 365 -6.63 3.05 -15.55
CA GLU A 365 -6.81 1.87 -14.69
C GLU A 365 -7.32 2.28 -13.31
N SER A 366 -6.70 3.29 -12.69
CA SER A 366 -7.10 3.77 -11.37
C SER A 366 -8.47 4.44 -11.36
N GLN A 367 -8.87 5.13 -12.43
CA GLN A 367 -10.21 5.69 -12.57
C GLN A 367 -11.27 4.58 -12.60
N ILE A 368 -11.03 3.51 -13.36
CA ILE A 368 -11.92 2.34 -13.41
C ILE A 368 -12.08 1.73 -12.02
N ILE A 369 -10.98 1.53 -11.30
CA ILE A 369 -11.02 0.95 -9.94
C ILE A 369 -11.80 1.87 -8.98
N VAL A 370 -11.55 3.18 -8.98
CA VAL A 370 -12.27 4.15 -8.13
C VAL A 370 -13.76 4.14 -8.43
N GLU A 371 -14.14 4.16 -9.71
CA GLU A 371 -15.53 4.12 -10.16
C GLU A 371 -16.21 2.82 -9.72
N ALA A 372 -15.54 1.67 -9.89
CA ALA A 372 -16.05 0.38 -9.42
C ALA A 372 -16.25 0.34 -7.90
N LEU A 373 -15.30 0.89 -7.11
CA LEU A 373 -15.42 0.97 -5.66
C LEU A 373 -16.61 1.83 -5.23
N LEU A 374 -16.86 2.95 -5.88
CA LEU A 374 -18.02 3.80 -5.58
C LEU A 374 -19.34 3.09 -5.88
N ARG A 375 -19.43 2.38 -7.03
CA ARG A 375 -20.60 1.56 -7.38
C ARG A 375 -20.84 0.42 -6.39
N LEU A 376 -19.77 -0.24 -5.96
CA LEU A 376 -19.85 -1.33 -4.98
C LEU A 376 -20.26 -0.81 -3.61
N LYS A 377 -19.73 0.35 -3.19
CA LYS A 377 -20.17 1.05 -1.99
C LYS A 377 -21.68 1.33 -2.01
N ASP A 378 -22.20 1.85 -3.12
CA ASP A 378 -23.62 2.16 -3.25
C ASP A 378 -24.50 0.90 -3.28
N ARG A 379 -23.93 -0.26 -3.66
CA ARG A 379 -24.57 -1.58 -3.61
C ARG A 379 -24.35 -2.32 -2.27
N GLY A 380 -23.66 -1.72 -1.31
CA GLY A 380 -23.34 -2.31 -0.01
C GLY A 380 -22.39 -3.51 -0.09
N VAL A 381 -21.53 -3.57 -1.12
CA VAL A 381 -20.58 -4.67 -1.35
C VAL A 381 -19.17 -4.23 -1.04
N VAL A 382 -18.58 -4.70 0.04
CA VAL A 382 -17.20 -4.36 0.44
C VAL A 382 -16.19 -4.89 -0.58
N ALA A 383 -15.31 -3.99 -1.05
CA ALA A 383 -14.25 -4.32 -1.99
C ALA A 383 -12.93 -3.62 -1.63
N LEU A 384 -11.84 -4.35 -1.68
CA LEU A 384 -10.50 -3.89 -1.28
C LEU A 384 -9.60 -3.80 -2.51
N PRO A 385 -9.17 -2.61 -2.93
CA PRO A 385 -8.33 -2.46 -4.12
C PRO A 385 -6.89 -2.91 -3.87
N VAL A 386 -6.33 -3.65 -4.83
CA VAL A 386 -4.92 -4.01 -4.91
C VAL A 386 -4.42 -3.67 -6.30
N HIS A 387 -3.94 -2.44 -6.49
CA HIS A 387 -3.50 -1.88 -7.78
C HIS A 387 -4.60 -1.87 -8.83
N ASP A 388 -4.61 -2.80 -9.77
CA ASP A 388 -5.51 -2.99 -10.90
C ASP A 388 -6.57 -4.08 -10.67
N CYS A 389 -6.56 -4.73 -9.50
CA CYS A 389 -7.56 -5.70 -9.08
C CYS A 389 -8.31 -5.29 -7.81
N ILE A 390 -9.41 -5.99 -7.51
CA ILE A 390 -10.13 -5.85 -6.25
C ILE A 390 -10.34 -7.22 -5.59
N LEU A 391 -10.35 -7.20 -4.26
CA LEU A 391 -10.73 -8.35 -3.44
C LEU A 391 -12.15 -8.14 -2.92
N VAL A 392 -12.98 -9.16 -3.04
CA VAL A 392 -14.36 -9.15 -2.52
C VAL A 392 -14.66 -10.48 -1.85
N ALA A 393 -15.69 -10.53 -1.00
CA ALA A 393 -16.20 -11.79 -0.49
C ALA A 393 -16.62 -12.71 -1.67
N ASP A 394 -16.34 -14.00 -1.59
CA ASP A 394 -16.57 -14.97 -2.69
C ASP A 394 -18.01 -14.96 -3.20
N HIS A 395 -19.00 -14.87 -2.31
CA HIS A 395 -20.42 -14.81 -2.65
C HIS A 395 -20.85 -13.48 -3.31
N ARG A 396 -20.00 -12.44 -3.30
CA ARG A 396 -20.22 -11.14 -3.95
C ARG A 396 -19.54 -11.02 -5.33
N MET A 397 -18.84 -12.06 -5.77
CA MET A 397 -18.02 -12.09 -6.98
C MET A 397 -18.76 -11.57 -8.22
N GLU A 398 -19.96 -12.06 -8.51
CA GLU A 398 -20.71 -11.70 -9.71
C GLU A 398 -21.17 -10.24 -9.74
N VAL A 399 -21.51 -9.69 -8.56
CA VAL A 399 -21.88 -8.27 -8.42
C VAL A 399 -20.65 -7.39 -8.65
N ALA A 400 -19.51 -7.80 -8.11
CA ALA A 400 -18.26 -7.06 -8.23
C ALA A 400 -17.71 -7.11 -9.66
N LYS A 401 -17.81 -8.27 -10.33
CA LYS A 401 -17.43 -8.42 -11.74
C LYS A 401 -18.21 -7.45 -12.63
N ARG A 402 -19.54 -7.41 -12.49
CA ARG A 402 -20.38 -6.47 -13.25
C ARG A 402 -20.02 -5.01 -12.98
N ALA A 403 -19.75 -4.66 -11.72
CA ALA A 403 -19.36 -3.29 -11.38
C ALA A 403 -18.03 -2.86 -12.04
N LEU A 404 -17.04 -3.77 -12.14
CA LEU A 404 -15.78 -3.54 -12.84
C LEU A 404 -16.01 -3.39 -14.37
N GLU A 405 -16.82 -4.28 -14.95
CA GLU A 405 -17.16 -4.26 -16.39
C GLU A 405 -17.89 -2.95 -16.75
N GLU A 406 -18.89 -2.55 -15.99
CA GLU A 406 -19.62 -1.28 -16.15
C GLU A 406 -18.67 -0.08 -16.01
N ALA A 407 -17.82 -0.06 -14.96
CA ALA A 407 -16.87 1.02 -14.74
C ALA A 407 -15.87 1.15 -15.90
N SER A 408 -15.38 0.03 -16.44
CA SER A 408 -14.48 0.05 -17.59
C SER A 408 -15.16 0.63 -18.82
N LYS A 409 -16.43 0.30 -19.07
CA LYS A 409 -17.21 0.84 -20.17
C LYS A 409 -17.40 2.35 -20.06
N ASP A 410 -17.67 2.86 -18.85
CA ASP A 410 -17.90 4.29 -18.67
C ASP A 410 -16.61 5.11 -18.78
N VAL A 411 -15.50 4.58 -18.27
CA VAL A 411 -14.20 5.27 -18.32
C VAL A 411 -13.56 5.20 -19.71
N LEU A 412 -13.61 4.04 -20.37
CA LEU A 412 -12.90 3.79 -21.62
C LEU A 412 -13.80 3.83 -22.86
N GLY A 413 -15.14 3.83 -22.68
CA GLY A 413 -16.08 3.60 -23.77
C GLY A 413 -16.16 2.15 -24.26
N GLN A 414 -15.38 1.24 -23.66
CA GLN A 414 -15.28 -0.17 -24.00
C GLN A 414 -15.32 -1.03 -22.73
N GLN A 415 -16.14 -2.08 -22.73
CA GLN A 415 -16.22 -3.03 -21.64
C GLN A 415 -15.01 -3.97 -21.67
N LEU A 416 -14.23 -4.00 -20.59
CA LEU A 416 -13.12 -4.92 -20.42
C LEU A 416 -13.58 -6.21 -19.74
N ARG A 417 -13.00 -7.34 -20.16
CA ARG A 417 -13.26 -8.64 -19.54
C ARG A 417 -12.58 -8.74 -18.19
N VAL A 418 -13.35 -9.15 -17.18
CA VAL A 418 -12.87 -9.42 -15.81
C VAL A 418 -12.72 -10.93 -15.61
N GLU A 419 -11.61 -11.34 -15.00
CA GLU A 419 -11.30 -12.73 -14.67
C GLU A 419 -11.17 -12.88 -13.15
N VAL A 420 -11.53 -14.08 -12.66
CA VAL A 420 -11.29 -14.47 -11.28
C VAL A 420 -9.90 -15.05 -11.22
N GLU A 421 -9.03 -14.46 -10.40
CA GLU A 421 -7.66 -14.90 -10.27
C GLU A 421 -7.62 -16.30 -9.62
N GLY A 422 -6.89 -17.23 -10.26
CA GLY A 422 -6.82 -18.62 -9.83
C GLY A 422 -7.81 -19.57 -10.50
N SER A 423 -8.76 -19.05 -11.30
CA SER A 423 -9.55 -19.89 -12.19
C SER A 423 -8.73 -20.27 -13.43
N PRO A 424 -8.80 -21.53 -13.91
CA PRO A 424 -8.15 -21.91 -15.16
C PRO A 424 -8.73 -21.07 -16.31
N PRO A 425 -7.93 -20.71 -17.34
CA PRO A 425 -8.41 -19.93 -18.46
C PRO A 425 -9.66 -20.59 -19.06
N SER A 426 -10.73 -19.83 -19.21
CA SER A 426 -11.99 -20.29 -19.78
C SER A 426 -11.79 -20.68 -21.24
N GLY A 427 -11.58 -21.95 -21.50
CA GLY A 427 -11.32 -22.52 -22.82
C GLY A 427 -11.11 -24.03 -22.81
N LEU A 428 -10.87 -24.61 -21.63
CA LEU A 428 -10.84 -26.08 -21.49
C LEU A 428 -12.20 -26.56 -20.96
N HIS A 429 -13.08 -26.98 -21.85
CA HIS A 429 -14.24 -27.80 -21.50
C HIS A 429 -13.75 -28.94 -20.57
N ARG A 430 -14.27 -28.98 -19.37
CA ARG A 430 -14.22 -30.20 -18.56
C ARG A 430 -14.99 -31.27 -19.33
N SER A 431 -14.25 -32.13 -20.04
CA SER A 431 -14.78 -33.41 -20.46
C SER A 431 -15.17 -34.17 -19.19
N SER A 432 -16.43 -34.50 -19.13
CA SER A 432 -17.08 -35.32 -18.12
C SER A 432 -16.19 -36.49 -17.68
N ILE A 433 -15.70 -36.42 -16.45
CA ILE A 433 -15.18 -37.64 -15.77
C ILE A 433 -16.44 -38.39 -15.34
N GLY A 434 -16.61 -39.55 -16.00
CA GLY A 434 -17.72 -40.45 -15.78
C GLY A 434 -17.82 -40.92 -14.32
N ASN A 435 -19.04 -40.97 -13.88
CA ASN A 435 -19.48 -41.59 -12.65
C ASN A 435 -18.99 -43.07 -12.59
N PRO A 436 -18.26 -43.53 -11.57
CA PRO A 436 -18.04 -44.98 -11.40
C PRO A 436 -19.33 -45.58 -10.90
N GLN A 437 -19.90 -46.45 -11.75
CA GLN A 437 -21.05 -47.25 -11.44
C GLN A 437 -20.80 -48.15 -10.21
N SER A 438 -21.73 -48.13 -9.30
CA SER A 438 -21.93 -49.07 -8.22
C SER A 438 -22.06 -50.49 -8.78
N SER A 439 -21.18 -51.39 -8.42
CA SER A 439 -21.38 -52.85 -8.61
C SER A 439 -22.05 -53.47 -7.38
N PRO A 440 -23.01 -54.36 -7.54
CA PRO A 440 -23.79 -54.90 -6.44
C PRO A 440 -23.03 -56.01 -5.67
N LEU A 441 -23.29 -56.03 -4.38
CA LEU A 441 -22.97 -57.12 -3.45
C LEU A 441 -23.69 -58.40 -3.87
N VAL A 442 -22.93 -59.47 -4.11
CA VAL A 442 -23.45 -60.84 -4.13
C VAL A 442 -22.95 -61.51 -2.87
N GLY A 443 -23.90 -61.93 -2.05
CA GLY A 443 -23.67 -62.74 -0.85
C GLY A 443 -23.50 -64.24 -1.15
N GLY A 444 -23.06 -65.00 -0.15
CA GLY A 444 -23.00 -66.44 -0.12
C GLY A 444 -22.02 -66.94 0.94
N ILE A 445 -22.45 -67.14 2.15
CA ILE A 445 -22.86 -68.37 2.86
C ILE A 445 -21.74 -69.45 2.96
N SER A 446 -21.40 -69.74 4.24
CA SER A 446 -21.10 -71.06 4.92
C SER A 446 -19.89 -71.86 4.44
N VAL A 447 -18.98 -72.21 5.32
CA VAL A 447 -19.00 -73.25 6.41
C VAL A 447 -17.90 -72.87 7.39
#